data_36376d443b8497e6823d11794285d937
#
_entry.id   36376d443b8497e6823d11794285d937
#
_cell.length_a   1.000
_cell.length_b   1.000
_cell.length_c   1.000
_cell.angle_alpha   90.00
_cell.angle_beta   90.00
_cell.angle_gamma   90.00
#
_symmetry.space_group_name_H-M   'P 1'
#
loop_
_entity.id
_entity.type
_entity.pdbx_description
1 polymer ?
#
loop_
_entity_poly.entity_id
_entity_poly.type
_entity_poly.pdbx_seq_one_letter_code
_entity_poly.pdbx_strand_id
1 'polypeptide(L)'
;MNSRSFTGYMLMAGPLLTFLIFVVWSQTVGTFDWGEASEAIPALGAEYGMVKTLTALWFVTFMMMLVGFRGIQQSMGSGSGAHFAMAGFIVVVVGMTLSLGQGAINVGVAKAGEGIIALTPAVAAGQAPAAVLAGVTQTANTMYAVSASLDGFGQYLMYIGLAVLGLGFCIQQVFSKAVSGLVVVVGVVGVILVLIDKDATIAVLPFFGFLI
;
A
#
# COMPACT_ATOMS: atom_id res chain seq x y z
N MET A 1 6.36 29.23 5.13
CA MET A 1 5.77 28.43 4.04
C MET A 1 4.26 28.53 4.14
N ASN A 2 3.55 28.89 3.07
CA ASN A 2 2.08 29.01 3.09
C ASN A 2 1.49 27.58 3.21
N SER A 3 0.37 27.42 3.94
CA SER A 3 -0.30 26.10 4.14
C SER A 3 -0.67 25.41 2.82
N ARG A 4 -1.05 26.18 1.80
CA ARG A 4 -1.35 25.64 0.45
C ARG A 4 -0.12 25.06 -0.24
N SER A 5 1.02 25.74 -0.15
CA SER A 5 2.28 25.23 -0.72
C SER A 5 2.73 23.94 0.00
N PHE A 6 2.58 23.87 1.32
CA PHE A 6 2.89 22.69 2.09
C PHE A 6 2.02 21.47 1.68
N THR A 7 0.71 21.68 1.56
CA THR A 7 -0.22 20.68 1.07
C THR A 7 0.19 20.15 -0.31
N GLY A 8 0.51 21.06 -1.24
CA GLY A 8 0.96 20.69 -2.59
C GLY A 8 2.25 19.84 -2.57
N TYR A 9 3.24 20.26 -1.77
CA TYR A 9 4.49 19.47 -1.63
C TYR A 9 4.24 18.07 -1.08
N MET A 10 3.36 17.91 -0.09
CA MET A 10 3.03 16.60 0.48
C MET A 10 2.34 15.69 -0.53
N LEU A 11 1.43 16.25 -1.36
CA LEU A 11 0.73 15.50 -2.42
C LEU A 11 1.63 15.12 -3.59
N MET A 12 2.66 15.89 -3.88
CA MET A 12 3.63 15.55 -4.93
C MET A 12 4.71 14.60 -4.41
N ALA A 13 5.30 14.91 -3.27
CA ALA A 13 6.43 14.15 -2.73
C ALA A 13 6.02 12.76 -2.23
N GLY A 14 4.84 12.61 -1.61
CA GLY A 14 4.35 11.31 -1.13
C GLY A 14 4.29 10.26 -2.24
N PRO A 15 3.51 10.45 -3.31
CA PRO A 15 3.41 9.49 -4.41
C PRO A 15 4.73 9.28 -5.14
N LEU A 16 5.52 10.36 -5.39
CA LEU A 16 6.81 10.24 -6.06
C LEU A 16 7.78 9.36 -5.26
N LEU A 17 7.89 9.57 -3.96
CA LEU A 17 8.72 8.75 -3.09
C LEU A 17 8.21 7.33 -3.00
N THR A 18 6.87 7.11 -2.96
CA THR A 18 6.27 5.77 -3.00
C THR A 18 6.66 5.04 -4.28
N PHE A 19 6.61 5.71 -5.42
CA PHE A 19 7.04 5.14 -6.69
C PHE A 19 8.53 4.78 -6.68
N LEU A 20 9.40 5.65 -6.17
CA LEU A 20 10.83 5.36 -6.02
C LEU A 20 11.09 4.16 -5.11
N ILE A 21 10.36 4.06 -3.99
CA ILE A 21 10.44 2.89 -3.10
C ILE A 21 10.04 1.62 -3.85
N PHE A 22 8.98 1.67 -4.66
CA PHE A 22 8.55 0.53 -5.48
C PHE A 22 9.62 0.11 -6.50
N VAL A 23 10.26 1.07 -7.18
CA VAL A 23 11.37 0.78 -8.10
C VAL A 23 12.54 0.13 -7.37
N VAL A 24 12.92 0.66 -6.19
CA VAL A 24 13.99 0.05 -5.38
C VAL A 24 13.58 -1.36 -4.92
N TRP A 25 12.32 -1.54 -4.50
CA TRP A 25 11.79 -2.84 -4.10
C TRP A 25 11.92 -3.86 -5.22
N SER A 26 11.47 -3.54 -6.44
CA SER A 26 11.53 -4.44 -7.59
C SER A 26 12.96 -4.83 -8.00
N GLN A 27 13.93 -3.96 -7.72
CA GLN A 27 15.35 -4.21 -8.04
C GLN A 27 16.08 -4.99 -6.92
N THR A 28 15.63 -4.90 -5.67
CA THR A 28 16.34 -5.48 -4.52
C THR A 28 15.66 -6.74 -3.99
N VAL A 29 14.37 -6.67 -3.73
CA VAL A 29 13.58 -7.83 -3.24
C VAL A 29 13.18 -8.74 -4.40
N GLY A 30 13.12 -8.16 -5.60
CA GLY A 30 12.76 -8.86 -6.82
C GLY A 30 11.27 -8.79 -7.15
N THR A 31 10.94 -9.37 -8.31
CA THR A 31 9.56 -9.59 -8.75
C THR A 31 9.24 -11.06 -8.56
N PHE A 32 8.24 -11.36 -7.79
CA PHE A 32 7.69 -12.69 -7.56
C PHE A 32 6.16 -12.62 -7.63
N ASP A 33 5.55 -13.77 -7.84
CA ASP A 33 4.08 -13.85 -7.80
C ASP A 33 3.58 -13.67 -6.35
N TRP A 34 2.91 -12.54 -6.11
CA TRP A 34 2.28 -12.25 -4.81
C TRP A 34 1.09 -13.16 -4.50
N GLY A 35 0.59 -13.94 -5.48
CA GLY A 35 -0.39 -15.00 -5.27
C GLY A 35 0.22 -16.25 -4.65
N GLU A 36 1.54 -16.46 -4.81
CA GLU A 36 2.25 -17.68 -4.45
C GLU A 36 3.15 -17.52 -3.23
N ALA A 37 2.67 -17.95 -2.07
CA ALA A 37 3.43 -17.89 -0.81
C ALA A 37 4.78 -18.62 -0.88
N SER A 38 4.87 -19.69 -1.69
CA SER A 38 6.07 -20.48 -1.92
C SER A 38 7.20 -19.71 -2.60
N GLU A 39 6.90 -18.68 -3.37
CA GLU A 39 7.87 -17.78 -4.01
C GLU A 39 8.11 -16.53 -3.14
N ALA A 40 7.03 -15.93 -2.63
CA ALA A 40 7.09 -14.68 -1.89
C ALA A 40 7.86 -14.80 -0.57
N ILE A 41 7.61 -15.83 0.24
CA ILE A 41 8.23 -15.97 1.56
C ILE A 41 9.75 -16.09 1.48
N PRO A 42 10.34 -16.93 0.61
CA PRO A 42 11.80 -17.00 0.45
C PRO A 42 12.38 -15.68 -0.09
N ALA A 43 11.74 -15.04 -1.07
CA ALA A 43 12.21 -13.78 -1.63
C ALA A 43 12.25 -12.67 -0.57
N LEU A 44 11.19 -12.51 0.20
CA LEU A 44 11.12 -11.57 1.32
C LEU A 44 12.15 -11.91 2.40
N GLY A 45 12.35 -13.20 2.68
CA GLY A 45 13.31 -13.70 3.70
C GLY A 45 14.76 -13.43 3.35
N ALA A 46 15.12 -13.60 2.07
CA ALA A 46 16.47 -13.34 1.57
C ALA A 46 16.88 -11.87 1.78
N GLU A 47 15.91 -10.95 1.65
CA GLU A 47 16.14 -9.51 1.72
C GLU A 47 15.49 -8.85 2.94
N TYR A 48 15.38 -9.56 4.06
CA TYR A 48 14.69 -9.09 5.28
C TYR A 48 15.08 -7.66 5.69
N GLY A 49 16.37 -7.32 5.68
CA GLY A 49 16.87 -5.99 6.04
C GLY A 49 16.31 -4.88 5.11
N MET A 50 16.28 -5.17 3.82
CA MET A 50 15.76 -4.25 2.82
C MET A 50 14.23 -4.12 2.92
N VAL A 51 13.50 -5.23 3.06
CA VAL A 51 12.05 -5.26 3.29
C VAL A 51 11.65 -4.38 4.47
N LYS A 52 12.35 -4.53 5.60
CA LYS A 52 12.13 -3.71 6.79
C LYS A 52 12.35 -2.21 6.53
N THR A 53 13.44 -1.87 5.84
CA THR A 53 13.79 -0.47 5.57
C THR A 53 12.80 0.18 4.60
N LEU A 54 12.49 -0.50 3.49
CA LEU A 54 11.56 0.02 2.48
C LEU A 54 10.13 0.14 3.04
N THR A 55 9.71 -0.80 3.88
CA THR A 55 8.42 -0.71 4.58
C THR A 55 8.38 0.52 5.49
N ALA A 56 9.43 0.79 6.27
CA ALA A 56 9.48 1.98 7.12
C ALA A 56 9.41 3.29 6.31
N LEU A 57 10.09 3.36 5.16
CA LEU A 57 9.99 4.49 4.24
C LEU A 57 8.58 4.63 3.66
N TRP A 58 7.93 3.53 3.34
CA TRP A 58 6.53 3.52 2.85
C TRP A 58 5.56 4.13 3.86
N PHE A 59 5.73 3.84 5.15
CA PHE A 59 4.96 4.50 6.22
C PHE A 59 5.09 6.03 6.15
N VAL A 60 6.30 6.54 5.96
CA VAL A 60 6.53 7.99 5.87
C VAL A 60 5.81 8.59 4.66
N THR A 61 5.90 7.95 3.49
CA THR A 61 5.25 8.46 2.27
C THR A 61 3.73 8.45 2.38
N PHE A 62 3.14 7.44 3.01
CA PHE A 62 1.70 7.40 3.27
C PHE A 62 1.25 8.51 4.22
N MET A 63 2.03 8.79 5.28
CA MET A 63 1.75 9.93 6.15
C MET A 63 1.80 11.27 5.39
N MET A 64 2.75 11.43 4.47
CA MET A 64 2.82 12.63 3.62
C MET A 64 1.56 12.76 2.76
N MET A 65 1.10 11.68 2.11
CA MET A 65 -0.12 11.70 1.32
C MET A 65 -1.35 12.04 2.17
N LEU A 66 -1.50 11.45 3.36
CA LEU A 66 -2.61 11.74 4.27
C LEU A 66 -2.63 13.23 4.69
N VAL A 67 -1.47 13.80 5.00
CA VAL A 67 -1.35 15.24 5.30
C VAL A 67 -1.78 16.08 4.10
N GLY A 68 -1.37 15.70 2.90
CA GLY A 68 -1.77 16.36 1.66
C GLY A 68 -3.28 16.32 1.41
N PHE A 69 -3.91 15.14 1.49
CA PHE A 69 -5.36 14.99 1.36
C PHE A 69 -6.14 15.77 2.41
N ARG A 70 -5.67 15.72 3.67
CA ARG A 70 -6.26 16.51 4.75
C ARG A 70 -6.22 18.01 4.46
N GLY A 71 -5.10 18.49 3.93
CA GLY A 71 -4.94 19.91 3.55
C GLY A 71 -5.92 20.34 2.46
N ILE A 72 -6.14 19.50 1.42
CA ILE A 72 -7.17 19.80 0.42
C ILE A 72 -8.56 19.80 1.05
N GLN A 73 -8.92 18.75 1.78
CA GLN A 73 -10.23 18.63 2.42
C GLN A 73 -10.54 19.85 3.32
N GLN A 74 -9.57 20.31 4.10
CA GLN A 74 -9.75 21.50 4.94
C GLN A 74 -9.95 22.79 4.12
N SER A 75 -9.39 22.88 2.91
CA SER A 75 -9.54 24.06 2.05
C SER A 75 -10.92 24.17 1.39
N MET A 76 -11.73 23.10 1.42
CA MET A 76 -13.04 23.06 0.76
C MET A 76 -14.14 23.83 1.50
N GLY A 77 -13.92 24.22 2.75
CA GLY A 77 -14.91 24.93 3.55
C GLY A 77 -16.11 24.05 3.92
N SER A 78 -17.34 24.55 3.68
CA SER A 78 -18.60 23.87 3.97
C SER A 78 -19.41 23.65 2.70
N GLY A 79 -20.30 22.64 2.72
CA GLY A 79 -21.20 22.32 1.59
C GLY A 79 -21.23 20.82 1.30
N SER A 80 -22.10 20.42 0.38
CA SER A 80 -22.26 19.00 0.01
C SER A 80 -20.97 18.37 -0.50
N GLY A 81 -20.21 19.07 -1.35
CA GLY A 81 -18.91 18.60 -1.84
C GLY A 81 -17.89 18.37 -0.72
N ALA A 82 -17.86 19.24 0.29
CA ALA A 82 -16.99 19.08 1.46
C ALA A 82 -17.35 17.84 2.30
N HIS A 83 -18.63 17.49 2.43
CA HIS A 83 -19.08 16.27 3.10
C HIS A 83 -18.65 15.00 2.35
N PHE A 84 -18.82 14.98 1.01
CA PHE A 84 -18.32 13.87 0.18
C PHE A 84 -16.80 13.74 0.30
N ALA A 85 -16.07 14.85 0.22
CA ALA A 85 -14.62 14.83 0.36
C ALA A 85 -14.17 14.32 1.74
N MET A 86 -14.88 14.69 2.82
CA MET A 86 -14.59 14.18 4.16
C MET A 86 -14.86 12.69 4.27
N ALA A 87 -15.99 12.20 3.73
CA ALA A 87 -16.31 10.78 3.70
C ALA A 87 -15.25 9.99 2.92
N GLY A 88 -14.90 10.45 1.71
CA GLY A 88 -13.85 9.85 0.89
C GLY A 88 -12.49 9.83 1.61
N PHE A 89 -12.12 10.94 2.26
CA PHE A 89 -10.89 11.01 3.05
C PHE A 89 -10.85 9.97 4.18
N ILE A 90 -11.94 9.81 4.93
CA ILE A 90 -12.01 8.79 6.01
C ILE A 90 -11.80 7.39 5.43
N VAL A 91 -12.45 7.07 4.31
CA VAL A 91 -12.31 5.75 3.67
C VAL A 91 -10.87 5.54 3.16
N VAL A 92 -10.23 6.57 2.56
CA VAL A 92 -8.80 6.52 2.20
C VAL A 92 -7.93 6.25 3.41
N VAL A 93 -8.15 6.94 4.53
CA VAL A 93 -7.38 6.73 5.78
C VAL A 93 -7.50 5.28 6.26
N VAL A 94 -8.72 4.71 6.24
CA VAL A 94 -8.92 3.30 6.63
C VAL A 94 -8.18 2.37 5.66
N GLY A 95 -8.31 2.57 4.35
CA GLY A 95 -7.60 1.77 3.35
C GLY A 95 -6.08 1.83 3.53
N MET A 96 -5.52 3.04 3.68
CA MET A 96 -4.09 3.21 3.94
C MET A 96 -3.64 2.57 5.25
N THR A 97 -4.45 2.60 6.30
CA THR A 97 -4.13 1.96 7.59
C THR A 97 -4.03 0.44 7.42
N LEU A 98 -4.93 -0.17 6.64
CA LEU A 98 -4.85 -1.60 6.35
C LEU A 98 -3.61 -1.96 5.54
N SER A 99 -3.26 -1.16 4.53
CA SER A 99 -2.03 -1.35 3.74
C SER A 99 -0.76 -1.17 4.58
N LEU A 100 -0.76 -0.26 5.57
CA LEU A 100 0.34 -0.14 6.53
C LEU A 100 0.42 -1.37 7.44
N GLY A 101 -0.73 -1.90 7.89
CA GLY A 101 -0.82 -3.16 8.64
C GLY A 101 -0.24 -4.34 7.85
N GLN A 102 -0.60 -4.44 6.57
CA GLN A 102 -0.03 -5.40 5.62
C GLN A 102 1.49 -5.29 5.54
N GLY A 103 2.03 -4.07 5.35
CA GLY A 103 3.48 -3.85 5.31
C GLY A 103 4.17 -4.30 6.60
N ALA A 104 3.60 -4.01 7.77
CA ALA A 104 4.14 -4.45 9.06
C ALA A 104 4.16 -5.99 9.18
N ILE A 105 3.11 -6.66 8.72
CA ILE A 105 3.05 -8.14 8.71
C ILE A 105 4.07 -8.70 7.72
N ASN A 106 4.27 -8.08 6.55
CA ASN A 106 5.29 -8.51 5.58
C ASN A 106 6.72 -8.47 6.15
N VAL A 107 7.04 -7.53 7.05
CA VAL A 107 8.30 -7.55 7.79
C VAL A 107 8.41 -8.80 8.68
N GLY A 108 7.31 -9.23 9.30
CA GLY A 108 7.24 -10.48 10.06
C GLY A 108 7.39 -11.72 9.17
N VAL A 109 6.73 -11.73 8.00
CA VAL A 109 6.88 -12.78 6.97
C VAL A 109 8.33 -12.88 6.51
N ALA A 110 8.97 -11.76 6.21
CA ALA A 110 10.38 -11.70 5.81
C ALA A 110 11.31 -12.25 6.91
N LYS A 111 11.02 -11.93 8.18
CA LYS A 111 11.79 -12.49 9.31
C LYS A 111 11.62 -13.99 9.46
N ALA A 112 10.41 -14.50 9.27
CA ALA A 112 10.15 -15.95 9.28
C ALA A 112 10.82 -16.62 8.06
N GLY A 113 10.79 -16.01 6.88
CA GLY A 113 11.47 -16.49 5.68
C GLY A 113 12.98 -16.59 5.85
N GLU A 114 13.63 -15.58 6.46
CA GLU A 114 15.04 -15.63 6.85
C GLU A 114 15.31 -16.85 7.76
N GLY A 115 14.43 -17.11 8.74
CA GLY A 115 14.52 -18.26 9.62
C GLY A 115 14.36 -19.58 8.87
N ILE A 116 13.48 -19.69 7.90
CA ILE A 116 13.31 -20.86 7.05
C ILE A 116 14.59 -21.14 6.26
N ILE A 117 15.16 -20.10 5.63
CA ILE A 117 16.41 -20.22 4.86
C ILE A 117 17.55 -20.75 5.75
N ALA A 118 17.68 -20.23 6.97
CA ALA A 118 18.72 -20.63 7.92
C ALA A 118 18.50 -22.07 8.46
N LEU A 119 17.25 -22.47 8.72
CA LEU A 119 16.93 -23.77 9.31
C LEU A 119 16.96 -24.92 8.30
N THR A 120 16.66 -24.67 7.04
CA THR A 120 16.57 -25.71 6.00
C THR A 120 17.84 -26.59 5.91
N PRO A 121 19.07 -26.03 5.79
CA PRO A 121 20.29 -26.85 5.76
C PRO A 121 20.56 -27.53 7.10
N ALA A 122 20.22 -26.92 8.24
CA ALA A 122 20.43 -27.52 9.55
C ALA A 122 19.54 -28.75 9.77
N VAL A 123 18.28 -28.71 9.29
CA VAL A 123 17.37 -29.87 9.32
C VAL A 123 17.86 -30.96 8.38
N ALA A 124 18.30 -30.60 7.16
CA ALA A 124 18.84 -31.56 6.22
C ALA A 124 20.09 -32.29 6.75
N ALA A 125 20.90 -31.60 7.56
CA ALA A 125 22.07 -32.17 8.22
C ALA A 125 21.75 -32.94 9.55
N GLY A 126 20.46 -33.01 9.94
CA GLY A 126 20.05 -33.65 11.20
C GLY A 126 20.42 -32.84 12.47
N GLN A 127 20.81 -31.56 12.30
CA GLN A 127 21.24 -30.68 13.40
C GLN A 127 20.07 -29.93 14.05
N ALA A 128 18.90 -29.90 13.39
CA ALA A 128 17.68 -29.30 13.92
C ALA A 128 16.46 -30.21 13.67
N PRO A 129 15.45 -30.22 14.57
CA PRO A 129 14.24 -31.01 14.37
C PRO A 129 13.40 -30.49 13.20
N ALA A 130 12.92 -31.37 12.32
CA ALA A 130 12.04 -31.04 11.22
C ALA A 130 10.75 -30.32 11.67
N ALA A 131 10.25 -30.63 12.88
CA ALA A 131 9.09 -29.99 13.46
C ALA A 131 9.27 -28.47 13.68
N VAL A 132 10.49 -28.03 13.96
CA VAL A 132 10.79 -26.57 14.12
C VAL A 132 10.64 -25.88 12.77
N LEU A 133 11.22 -26.42 11.71
CA LEU A 133 11.11 -25.87 10.36
C LEU A 133 9.64 -25.82 9.91
N ALA A 134 8.91 -26.91 10.14
CA ALA A 134 7.48 -26.98 9.81
C ALA A 134 6.66 -25.92 10.55
N GLY A 135 6.91 -25.69 11.83
CA GLY A 135 6.25 -24.66 12.63
C GLY A 135 6.53 -23.24 12.13
N VAL A 136 7.78 -22.91 11.81
CA VAL A 136 8.13 -21.61 11.24
C VAL A 136 7.51 -21.40 9.87
N THR A 137 7.51 -22.41 9.01
CA THR A 137 6.89 -22.37 7.67
C THR A 137 5.37 -22.15 7.78
N GLN A 138 4.68 -22.86 8.67
CA GLN A 138 3.25 -22.66 8.89
C GLN A 138 2.95 -21.25 9.38
N THR A 139 3.76 -20.74 10.31
CA THR A 139 3.61 -19.36 10.80
C THR A 139 3.78 -18.35 9.68
N ALA A 140 4.82 -18.48 8.85
CA ALA A 140 5.06 -17.62 7.70
C ALA A 140 3.89 -17.63 6.71
N ASN A 141 3.37 -18.81 6.37
CA ASN A 141 2.22 -18.96 5.48
C ASN A 141 0.95 -18.29 6.05
N THR A 142 0.69 -18.47 7.35
CA THR A 142 -0.47 -17.84 8.00
C THR A 142 -0.35 -16.31 7.99
N MET A 143 0.83 -15.78 8.34
CA MET A 143 1.09 -14.34 8.30
C MET A 143 0.95 -13.79 6.88
N TYR A 144 1.46 -14.51 5.89
CA TYR A 144 1.36 -14.13 4.49
C TYR A 144 -0.10 -14.06 4.01
N ALA A 145 -0.92 -15.04 4.33
CA ALA A 145 -2.34 -15.05 4.00
C ALA A 145 -3.10 -13.88 4.63
N VAL A 146 -2.78 -13.53 5.89
CA VAL A 146 -3.35 -12.35 6.56
C VAL A 146 -2.87 -11.06 5.86
N SER A 147 -1.60 -10.97 5.52
CA SER A 147 -1.02 -9.84 4.78
C SER A 147 -1.70 -9.62 3.45
N ALA A 148 -1.85 -10.66 2.63
CA ALA A 148 -2.53 -10.60 1.33
C ALA A 148 -3.99 -10.14 1.46
N SER A 149 -4.70 -10.60 2.50
CA SER A 149 -6.07 -10.16 2.77
C SER A 149 -6.14 -8.67 3.13
N LEU A 150 -5.23 -8.19 3.99
CA LEU A 150 -5.17 -6.77 4.36
C LEU A 150 -4.82 -5.87 3.18
N ASP A 151 -3.96 -6.34 2.28
CA ASP A 151 -3.61 -5.62 1.06
C ASP A 151 -4.83 -5.45 0.15
N GLY A 152 -5.52 -6.53 -0.18
CA GLY A 152 -6.72 -6.49 -1.02
C GLY A 152 -7.80 -5.56 -0.46
N PHE A 153 -8.13 -5.67 0.82
CA PHE A 153 -9.10 -4.79 1.47
C PHE A 153 -8.61 -3.35 1.55
N GLY A 154 -7.33 -3.13 1.85
CA GLY A 154 -6.72 -1.80 1.93
C GLY A 154 -6.81 -1.06 0.60
N GLN A 155 -6.42 -1.71 -0.48
CA GLN A 155 -6.49 -1.17 -1.84
C GLN A 155 -7.93 -0.89 -2.25
N TYR A 156 -8.84 -1.83 -2.04
CA TYR A 156 -10.26 -1.67 -2.36
C TYR A 156 -10.86 -0.43 -1.69
N LEU A 157 -10.64 -0.26 -0.38
CA LEU A 157 -11.13 0.91 0.35
C LEU A 157 -10.45 2.20 -0.11
N MET A 158 -9.15 2.16 -0.41
CA MET A 158 -8.42 3.32 -0.92
C MET A 158 -9.04 3.84 -2.22
N TYR A 159 -9.38 2.95 -3.16
CA TYR A 159 -10.01 3.33 -4.43
C TYR A 159 -11.43 3.84 -4.27
N ILE A 160 -12.25 3.19 -3.44
CA ILE A 160 -13.59 3.71 -3.10
C ILE A 160 -13.45 5.11 -2.51
N GLY A 161 -12.53 5.29 -1.56
CA GLY A 161 -12.29 6.58 -0.93
C GLY A 161 -11.89 7.66 -1.92
N LEU A 162 -11.02 7.33 -2.89
CA LEU A 162 -10.62 8.23 -3.97
C LEU A 162 -11.79 8.61 -4.88
N ALA A 163 -12.62 7.65 -5.28
CA ALA A 163 -13.79 7.94 -6.09
C ALA A 163 -14.73 8.92 -5.37
N VAL A 164 -15.02 8.68 -4.10
CA VAL A 164 -15.87 9.55 -3.28
C VAL A 164 -15.22 10.92 -3.04
N LEU A 165 -13.92 10.98 -2.79
CA LEU A 165 -13.15 12.21 -2.64
C LEU A 165 -13.22 13.05 -3.94
N GLY A 166 -12.99 12.41 -5.09
CA GLY A 166 -13.06 13.03 -6.41
C GLY A 166 -14.46 13.57 -6.73
N LEU A 167 -15.54 12.85 -6.35
CA LEU A 167 -16.90 13.38 -6.44
C LEU A 167 -17.06 14.66 -5.61
N GLY A 168 -16.53 14.69 -4.40
CA GLY A 168 -16.50 15.89 -3.57
C GLY A 168 -15.81 17.06 -4.27
N PHE A 169 -14.67 16.82 -4.93
CA PHE A 169 -13.95 17.83 -5.71
C PHE A 169 -14.75 18.33 -6.90
N CYS A 170 -15.46 17.44 -7.62
CA CYS A 170 -16.33 17.82 -8.73
C CYS A 170 -17.48 18.72 -8.28
N ILE A 171 -18.14 18.37 -7.16
CA ILE A 171 -19.29 19.12 -6.63
C ILE A 171 -18.84 20.50 -6.13
N GLN A 172 -17.71 20.58 -5.42
CA GLN A 172 -17.20 21.83 -4.84
C GLN A 172 -16.38 22.67 -5.82
N GLN A 173 -16.07 22.14 -7.01
CA GLN A 173 -15.26 22.78 -8.05
C GLN A 173 -13.90 23.29 -7.53
N VAL A 174 -13.25 22.49 -6.68
CA VAL A 174 -11.93 22.80 -6.08
C VAL A 174 -10.83 22.83 -7.13
N PHE A 175 -10.92 21.91 -8.08
CA PHE A 175 -10.02 21.79 -9.23
C PHE A 175 -10.82 21.93 -10.54
N SER A 176 -10.12 21.96 -11.67
CA SER A 176 -10.78 21.88 -12.96
C SER A 176 -11.63 20.59 -13.05
N LYS A 177 -12.71 20.62 -13.83
CA LYS A 177 -13.57 19.44 -14.03
C LYS A 177 -12.79 18.23 -14.54
N ALA A 178 -11.76 18.46 -15.36
CA ALA A 178 -10.90 17.41 -15.88
C ALA A 178 -10.10 16.72 -14.75
N VAL A 179 -9.45 17.47 -13.88
CA VAL A 179 -8.66 16.94 -12.76
C VAL A 179 -9.56 16.21 -11.76
N SER A 180 -10.67 16.85 -11.35
CA SER A 180 -11.62 16.22 -10.42
C SER A 180 -12.25 14.95 -11.00
N GLY A 181 -12.62 14.96 -12.28
CA GLY A 181 -13.15 13.79 -12.98
C GLY A 181 -12.14 12.66 -13.09
N LEU A 182 -10.86 12.99 -13.32
CA LEU A 182 -9.78 12.00 -13.37
C LEU A 182 -9.61 11.27 -12.03
N VAL A 183 -9.70 11.97 -10.90
CA VAL A 183 -9.63 11.33 -9.56
C VAL A 183 -10.78 10.33 -9.37
N VAL A 184 -12.00 10.68 -9.83
CA VAL A 184 -13.15 9.75 -9.83
C VAL A 184 -12.86 8.52 -10.69
N VAL A 185 -12.40 8.75 -11.93
CA VAL A 185 -12.11 7.66 -12.89
C VAL A 185 -11.02 6.72 -12.30
N VAL A 186 -9.95 7.26 -11.76
CA VAL A 186 -8.89 6.47 -11.11
C VAL A 186 -9.47 5.64 -9.96
N GLY A 187 -10.32 6.22 -9.11
CA GLY A 187 -10.97 5.48 -8.03
C GLY A 187 -11.86 4.35 -8.55
N VAL A 188 -12.74 4.63 -9.54
CA VAL A 188 -13.64 3.62 -10.11
C VAL A 188 -12.87 2.52 -10.84
N VAL A 189 -11.92 2.89 -11.70
CA VAL A 189 -11.10 1.92 -12.44
C VAL A 189 -10.28 1.08 -11.47
N GLY A 190 -9.70 1.69 -10.42
CA GLY A 190 -8.97 0.97 -9.39
C GLY A 190 -9.84 -0.08 -8.68
N VAL A 191 -11.08 0.25 -8.31
CA VAL A 191 -12.03 -0.73 -7.74
C VAL A 191 -12.26 -1.90 -8.71
N ILE A 192 -12.49 -1.61 -9.98
CA ILE A 192 -12.73 -2.64 -11.00
C ILE A 192 -11.51 -3.54 -11.15
N LEU A 193 -10.32 -2.95 -11.21
CA LEU A 193 -9.07 -3.71 -11.39
C LEU A 193 -8.79 -4.62 -10.19
N VAL A 194 -8.93 -4.14 -8.96
CA VAL A 194 -8.78 -4.97 -7.74
C VAL A 194 -9.79 -6.14 -7.70
N LEU A 195 -10.98 -5.97 -8.29
CA LEU A 195 -11.98 -7.04 -8.36
C LEU A 195 -11.69 -8.10 -9.44
N ILE A 196 -11.05 -7.69 -10.54
CA ILE A 196 -10.76 -8.57 -11.69
C ILE A 196 -9.43 -9.28 -11.52
N ASP A 197 -8.42 -8.57 -11.08
CA ASP A 197 -7.06 -9.05 -10.96
C ASP A 197 -6.67 -9.08 -9.47
N LYS A 198 -6.48 -10.31 -8.98
CA LYS A 198 -6.03 -10.54 -7.60
C LYS A 198 -4.53 -10.30 -7.43
N ASP A 199 -3.80 -10.15 -8.53
CA ASP A 199 -2.35 -10.00 -8.52
C ASP A 199 -1.98 -8.51 -8.47
N ALA A 200 -1.20 -8.15 -7.45
CA ALA A 200 -0.87 -6.79 -7.04
C ALA A 200 -0.17 -5.91 -8.09
N THR A 201 0.12 -6.42 -9.28
CA THR A 201 0.84 -5.70 -10.35
C THR A 201 0.09 -4.45 -10.80
N ILE A 202 -1.24 -4.41 -10.65
CA ILE A 202 -2.10 -3.27 -11.01
C ILE A 202 -2.19 -2.24 -9.87
N ALA A 203 -1.78 -2.61 -8.66
CA ALA A 203 -1.79 -1.72 -7.49
C ALA A 203 -0.95 -0.44 -7.66
N VAL A 204 -0.04 -0.42 -8.63
CA VAL A 204 0.81 0.75 -8.92
C VAL A 204 0.10 1.82 -9.74
N LEU A 205 -0.90 1.46 -10.54
CA LEU A 205 -1.63 2.41 -11.40
C LEU A 205 -2.29 3.58 -10.64
N PRO A 206 -2.81 3.40 -9.42
CA PRO A 206 -3.41 4.52 -8.67
C PRO A 206 -2.41 5.57 -8.24
N PHE A 207 -1.16 5.17 -7.99
CA PHE A 207 -0.12 6.14 -7.63
C PHE A 207 0.17 7.11 -8.77
N PHE A 208 -0.01 6.69 -10.02
CA PHE A 208 0.04 7.60 -11.17
C PHE A 208 -1.15 8.59 -11.18
N GLY A 209 -2.32 8.18 -10.70
CA GLY A 209 -3.47 9.07 -10.55
C GLY A 209 -3.28 10.14 -9.47
N PHE A 210 -2.37 9.96 -8.53
CA PHE A 210 -2.02 10.99 -7.54
C PHE A 210 -1.01 12.03 -8.06
N LEU A 211 -0.33 11.74 -9.17
CA LEU A 211 0.65 12.65 -9.77
C LEU A 211 0.00 13.70 -10.70
N ILE A 212 -1.28 13.59 -10.97
CA ILE A 212 -2.07 14.50 -11.82
C ILE A 212 -2.83 15.50 -10.97
#